data_8d37e7a0f0a1775b8985e6e8f542df44
#
_entry.id   8d37e7a0f0a1775b8985e6e8f542df44
#
_cell.length_a   1.000
_cell.length_b   1.000
_cell.length_c   1.000
_cell.angle_alpha   90.00
_cell.angle_beta   90.00
_cell.angle_gamma   90.00
#
_symmetry.space_group_name_H-M   'P 1'
#
loop_
_entity.id
_entity.type
_entity.pdbx_description
1 polymer ?
#
loop_
_entity_poly.entity_id
_entity_poly.type
_entity_poly.pdbx_seq_one_letter_code
_entity_poly.pdbx_strand_id
1 'polypeptide(L)'
;MTNLSEISAFFGKLAQGAACQVMSRDLYRLCKALPIDRQLSTMHGAFGFYLINAVTMHLVQFTAYLLALLNLSGLLPYFSGTPVTLNNLAVWMPAFASLVLMVPDALMVAHERGMRVAVNYLFGKLLTLAPLYYIFIAQTRSYHFARTTRWGGADYFKTSRAVSIAHMPLHEVWMSYARSHFYPAADILLLLFVAQSFDAPSTLANLVWMLWLICLALL
;
A
#
# COMPACT_ATOMS: atom_id res chain seq x y z
N MET A 1 14.50 -0.29 -19.86
CA MET A 1 14.04 -0.63 -18.50
C MET A 1 13.79 0.67 -17.76
N THR A 2 12.59 0.89 -17.27
CA THR A 2 12.25 2.06 -16.45
C THR A 2 12.79 1.85 -15.04
N ASN A 3 13.48 2.85 -14.50
CA ASN A 3 14.03 2.78 -13.15
C ASN A 3 12.88 2.91 -12.13
N LEU A 4 12.97 2.25 -10.96
CA LEU A 4 11.96 2.28 -9.91
C LEU A 4 11.67 3.71 -9.44
N SER A 5 12.69 4.58 -9.38
CA SER A 5 12.55 5.99 -9.03
C SER A 5 11.70 6.77 -10.03
N GLU A 6 11.82 6.50 -11.33
CA GLU A 6 11.00 7.13 -12.36
C GLU A 6 9.53 6.72 -12.27
N ILE A 7 9.30 5.44 -11.99
CA ILE A 7 7.95 4.90 -11.78
C ILE A 7 7.32 5.55 -10.54
N SER A 8 8.05 5.63 -9.43
CA SER A 8 7.60 6.28 -8.21
C SER A 8 7.28 7.77 -8.44
N ALA A 9 8.16 8.49 -9.12
CA ALA A 9 7.94 9.89 -9.47
C ALA A 9 6.70 10.09 -10.37
N PHE A 10 6.49 9.19 -11.33
CA PHE A 10 5.31 9.22 -12.19
C PHE A 10 4.01 9.03 -11.40
N PHE A 11 3.94 8.01 -10.55
CA PHE A 11 2.76 7.77 -9.71
C PHE A 11 2.55 8.85 -8.64
N GLY A 12 3.63 9.40 -8.10
CA GLY A 12 3.57 10.55 -7.20
C GLY A 12 2.94 11.77 -7.86
N LYS A 13 3.35 12.09 -9.10
CA LYS A 13 2.78 13.18 -9.89
C LYS A 13 1.29 12.99 -10.15
N LEU A 14 0.87 11.79 -10.54
CA LEU A 14 -0.55 11.48 -10.78
C LEU A 14 -1.37 11.63 -9.48
N ALA A 15 -0.86 11.14 -8.37
CA ALA A 15 -1.53 11.22 -7.08
C ALA A 15 -1.67 12.67 -6.59
N GLN A 16 -0.66 13.51 -6.78
CA GLN A 16 -0.72 14.94 -6.48
C GLN A 16 -1.74 15.66 -7.36
N GLY A 17 -1.77 15.36 -8.66
CA GLY A 17 -2.76 15.90 -9.58
C GLY A 17 -4.19 15.55 -9.16
N ALA A 18 -4.43 14.30 -8.76
CA ALA A 18 -5.73 13.85 -8.26
C ALA A 18 -6.11 14.56 -6.94
N ALA A 19 -5.16 14.78 -6.04
CA ALA A 19 -5.40 15.54 -4.80
C ALA A 19 -5.78 17.00 -5.08
N CYS A 20 -5.10 17.65 -6.02
CA CYS A 20 -5.46 19.00 -6.45
C CYS A 20 -6.88 19.06 -7.06
N GLN A 21 -7.27 18.03 -7.81
CA GLN A 21 -8.64 17.94 -8.35
C GLN A 21 -9.69 17.88 -7.23
N VAL A 22 -9.46 17.06 -6.20
CA VAL A 22 -10.37 16.96 -5.04
C VAL A 22 -10.56 18.30 -4.34
N MET A 23 -9.49 19.08 -4.23
CA MET A 23 -9.50 20.39 -3.56
C MET A 23 -9.99 21.51 -4.48
N SER A 24 -10.27 21.24 -5.73
CA SER A 24 -10.64 22.26 -6.72
C SER A 24 -12.14 22.61 -6.69
N ARG A 25 -12.47 23.87 -6.97
CA ARG A 25 -13.85 24.30 -7.17
C ARG A 25 -14.48 23.65 -8.43
N ASP A 26 -13.67 23.21 -9.35
CA ASP A 26 -14.15 22.61 -10.60
C ASP A 26 -14.76 21.25 -10.38
N LEU A 27 -14.25 20.47 -9.41
CA LEU A 27 -14.89 19.22 -8.99
C LEU A 27 -16.30 19.47 -8.45
N TYR A 28 -16.46 20.48 -7.59
CA TYR A 28 -17.78 20.83 -7.05
C TYR A 28 -18.76 21.26 -8.14
N ARG A 29 -18.31 22.05 -9.11
CA ARG A 29 -19.12 22.46 -10.27
C ARG A 29 -19.47 21.28 -11.14
N LEU A 30 -18.50 20.40 -11.41
CA LEU A 30 -18.70 19.18 -12.19
C LEU A 30 -19.74 18.27 -11.55
N CYS A 31 -19.65 18.07 -10.24
CA CYS A 31 -20.61 17.26 -9.47
C CYS A 31 -22.03 17.84 -9.51
N LYS A 32 -22.19 19.16 -9.66
CA LYS A 32 -23.53 19.78 -9.82
C LYS A 32 -24.08 19.66 -11.24
N ALA A 33 -23.20 19.66 -12.23
CA ALA A 33 -23.60 19.68 -13.65
C ALA A 33 -23.83 18.27 -14.24
N LEU A 34 -23.19 17.25 -13.67
CA LEU A 34 -23.27 15.88 -14.22
C LEU A 34 -24.41 15.08 -13.58
N PRO A 35 -25.09 14.21 -14.36
CA PRO A 35 -26.01 13.22 -13.82
C PRO A 35 -25.25 12.19 -12.95
N ILE A 36 -25.96 11.55 -12.02
CA ILE A 36 -25.42 10.69 -10.97
C ILE A 36 -24.52 9.56 -11.50
N ASP A 37 -24.90 8.92 -12.59
CA ASP A 37 -24.14 7.86 -13.25
C ASP A 37 -22.74 8.32 -13.69
N ARG A 38 -22.67 9.52 -14.28
CA ARG A 38 -21.41 10.13 -14.70
C ARG A 38 -20.59 10.65 -13.52
N GLN A 39 -21.25 11.16 -12.48
CA GLN A 39 -20.57 11.54 -11.24
C GLN A 39 -19.86 10.33 -10.61
N LEU A 40 -20.56 9.20 -10.47
CA LEU A 40 -19.99 7.96 -9.93
C LEU A 40 -18.84 7.43 -10.79
N SER A 41 -18.98 7.46 -12.11
CA SER A 41 -17.92 7.06 -13.03
C SER A 41 -16.69 7.95 -12.91
N THR A 42 -16.88 9.27 -12.85
CA THR A 42 -15.77 10.23 -12.68
C THR A 42 -15.12 10.09 -11.31
N MET A 43 -15.92 9.89 -10.26
CA MET A 43 -15.41 9.64 -8.93
C MET A 43 -14.56 8.36 -8.89
N HIS A 44 -15.07 7.27 -9.44
CA HIS A 44 -14.37 5.97 -9.39
C HIS A 44 -13.11 5.97 -10.26
N GLY A 45 -13.16 6.50 -11.48
CA GLY A 45 -12.07 6.46 -12.46
C GLY A 45 -10.97 7.50 -12.24
N ALA A 46 -11.24 8.59 -11.51
CA ALA A 46 -10.29 9.68 -11.31
C ALA A 46 -9.80 9.74 -9.84
N PHE A 47 -10.32 10.70 -9.09
CA PHE A 47 -9.84 10.98 -7.75
C PHE A 47 -10.25 9.95 -6.70
N GLY A 48 -11.40 9.30 -6.86
CA GLY A 48 -11.90 8.31 -5.90
C GLY A 48 -10.96 7.11 -5.75
N PHE A 49 -10.34 6.67 -6.83
CA PHE A 49 -9.31 5.64 -6.80
C PHE A 49 -8.15 6.01 -5.87
N TYR A 50 -7.64 7.24 -5.96
CA TYR A 50 -6.54 7.70 -5.11
C TYR A 50 -6.98 7.91 -3.66
N LEU A 51 -8.21 8.40 -3.45
CA LEU A 51 -8.78 8.56 -2.12
C LEU A 51 -8.95 7.20 -1.43
N ILE A 52 -9.56 6.22 -2.10
CA ILE A 52 -9.74 4.86 -1.57
C ILE A 52 -8.39 4.25 -1.25
N ASN A 53 -7.43 4.39 -2.14
CA ASN A 53 -6.07 3.89 -1.93
C ASN A 53 -5.41 4.52 -0.69
N ALA A 54 -5.53 5.86 -0.53
CA ALA A 54 -5.00 6.56 0.62
C ALA A 54 -5.68 6.12 1.92
N VAL A 55 -6.99 6.01 1.93
CA VAL A 55 -7.76 5.55 3.10
C VAL A 55 -7.38 4.11 3.45
N THR A 56 -7.28 3.22 2.47
CA THR A 56 -6.92 1.81 2.70
C THR A 56 -5.53 1.70 3.30
N MET A 57 -4.53 2.39 2.77
CA MET A 57 -3.17 2.33 3.30
C MET A 57 -3.06 2.91 4.72
N HIS A 58 -3.76 4.01 5.02
CA HIS A 58 -3.81 4.55 6.38
C HIS A 58 -4.55 3.61 7.35
N LEU A 59 -5.63 2.95 6.91
CA LEU A 59 -6.32 1.96 7.73
C LEU A 59 -5.44 0.74 8.04
N VAL A 60 -4.65 0.26 7.07
CA VAL A 60 -3.69 -0.82 7.29
C VAL A 60 -2.66 -0.40 8.33
N GLN A 61 -2.08 0.80 8.22
CA GLN A 61 -1.13 1.32 9.20
C GLN A 61 -1.78 1.46 10.57
N PHE A 62 -2.96 2.07 10.65
CA PHE A 62 -3.70 2.22 11.90
C PHE A 62 -4.01 0.87 12.57
N THR A 63 -4.40 -0.13 11.77
CA THR A 63 -4.67 -1.48 12.27
C THR A 63 -3.40 -2.12 12.83
N ALA A 64 -2.25 -1.94 12.17
CA ALA A 64 -0.96 -2.42 12.67
C ALA A 64 -0.59 -1.78 14.00
N TYR A 65 -0.73 -0.45 14.13
CA TYR A 65 -0.51 0.26 15.39
C TYR A 65 -1.47 -0.19 16.49
N LEU A 66 -2.76 -0.34 16.17
CA LEU A 66 -3.77 -0.78 17.13
C LEU A 66 -3.46 -2.19 17.64
N LEU A 67 -3.11 -3.11 16.76
CA LEU A 67 -2.73 -4.48 17.14
C LEU A 67 -1.46 -4.49 18.01
N ALA A 68 -0.46 -3.68 17.69
CA ALA A 68 0.73 -3.54 18.50
C ALA A 68 0.41 -3.00 19.91
N LEU A 69 -0.44 -1.98 20.01
CA LEU A 69 -0.88 -1.42 21.30
C LEU A 69 -1.73 -2.41 22.11
N LEU A 70 -2.62 -3.14 21.47
CA LEU A 70 -3.43 -4.18 22.14
C LEU A 70 -2.55 -5.33 22.65
N ASN A 71 -1.50 -5.68 21.92
CA ASN A 71 -0.54 -6.68 22.37
C ASN A 71 0.27 -6.19 23.58
N LEU A 72 0.75 -4.93 23.53
CA LEU A 72 1.49 -4.29 24.64
C LEU A 72 0.63 -4.16 25.91
N SER A 73 -0.65 -3.84 25.77
CA SER A 73 -1.57 -3.67 26.90
C SER A 73 -2.02 -5.00 27.53
N GLY A 74 -1.66 -6.16 26.94
CA GLY A 74 -2.12 -7.47 27.37
C GLY A 74 -3.63 -7.71 27.17
N LEU A 75 -4.31 -6.84 26.44
CA LEU A 75 -5.74 -6.95 26.15
C LEU A 75 -6.05 -7.93 25.02
N LEU A 76 -5.08 -8.22 24.16
CA LEU A 76 -5.26 -9.10 23.01
C LEU A 76 -5.76 -10.50 23.40
N PRO A 77 -5.19 -11.19 24.41
CA PRO A 77 -5.69 -12.49 24.86
C PRO A 77 -7.11 -12.42 25.42
N TYR A 78 -7.48 -11.30 26.04
CA TYR A 78 -8.80 -11.11 26.62
C TYR A 78 -9.91 -11.03 25.53
N PHE A 79 -9.64 -10.35 24.41
CA PHE A 79 -10.59 -10.24 23.30
C PHE A 79 -10.62 -11.50 22.41
N SER A 80 -9.56 -12.27 22.36
CA SER A 80 -9.46 -13.41 21.45
C SER A 80 -10.05 -14.71 22.02
N GLY A 81 -10.29 -14.79 23.32
CA GLY A 81 -10.80 -16.01 23.98
C GLY A 81 -9.89 -17.24 23.85
N THR A 82 -9.03 -17.26 22.83
CA THR A 82 -7.99 -18.27 22.61
C THR A 82 -6.81 -17.60 21.91
N PRO A 83 -5.61 -17.59 22.50
CA PRO A 83 -4.44 -16.90 21.94
C PRO A 83 -3.97 -17.46 20.58
N VAL A 84 -4.41 -18.66 20.23
CA VAL A 84 -3.93 -19.39 19.03
C VAL A 84 -4.64 -18.93 17.74
N THR A 85 -5.92 -18.55 17.81
CA THR A 85 -6.70 -18.26 16.59
C THR A 85 -6.38 -16.91 15.96
N LEU A 86 -6.17 -15.88 16.76
CA LEU A 86 -5.85 -14.54 16.22
C LEU A 86 -4.42 -14.48 15.66
N ASN A 87 -3.45 -15.14 16.30
CA ASN A 87 -2.10 -15.25 15.80
C ASN A 87 -2.04 -15.99 14.46
N ASN A 88 -2.78 -17.09 14.32
CA ASN A 88 -2.84 -17.83 13.07
C ASN A 88 -3.55 -17.01 11.97
N LEU A 89 -4.64 -16.34 12.29
CA LEU A 89 -5.35 -15.50 11.34
C LEU A 89 -4.47 -14.34 10.85
N ALA A 90 -3.75 -13.72 11.76
CA ALA A 90 -2.85 -12.62 11.45
C ALA A 90 -1.69 -13.02 10.54
N VAL A 91 -1.16 -14.23 10.65
CA VAL A 91 -0.10 -14.76 9.77
C VAL A 91 -0.63 -15.04 8.37
N TRP A 92 -1.83 -15.63 8.27
CA TRP A 92 -2.38 -16.06 6.99
C TRP A 92 -3.17 -14.95 6.27
N MET A 93 -3.64 -13.94 6.99
CA MET A 93 -4.47 -12.87 6.43
C MET A 93 -3.80 -12.10 5.29
N PRO A 94 -2.52 -11.68 5.36
CA PRO A 94 -1.87 -10.99 4.24
C PRO A 94 -1.69 -11.89 3.03
N ALA A 95 -1.33 -13.16 3.23
CA ALA A 95 -1.18 -14.13 2.14
C ALA A 95 -2.52 -14.42 1.48
N PHE A 96 -3.57 -14.60 2.27
CA PHE A 96 -4.93 -14.82 1.79
C PHE A 96 -5.48 -13.59 1.06
N ALA A 97 -5.30 -12.39 1.61
CA ALA A 97 -5.71 -11.14 0.97
C ALA A 97 -5.02 -10.95 -0.39
N SER A 98 -3.72 -11.24 -0.47
CA SER A 98 -2.98 -11.18 -1.73
C SER A 98 -3.52 -12.16 -2.77
N LEU A 99 -3.86 -13.38 -2.35
CA LEU A 99 -4.48 -14.37 -3.23
C LEU A 99 -5.87 -13.93 -3.70
N VAL A 100 -6.72 -13.46 -2.78
CA VAL A 100 -8.09 -13.00 -3.10
C VAL A 100 -8.07 -11.83 -4.09
N LEU A 101 -7.14 -10.89 -3.94
CA LEU A 101 -6.99 -9.76 -4.87
C LEU A 101 -6.58 -10.20 -6.29
N MET A 102 -5.93 -11.34 -6.44
CA MET A 102 -5.52 -11.87 -7.74
C MET A 102 -6.60 -12.72 -8.42
N VAL A 103 -7.63 -13.16 -7.67
CA VAL A 103 -8.70 -14.03 -8.19
C VAL A 103 -9.49 -13.39 -9.34
N PRO A 104 -9.94 -12.13 -9.27
CA PRO A 104 -10.69 -11.50 -10.37
C PRO A 104 -9.91 -11.49 -11.69
N ASP A 105 -8.63 -11.13 -11.64
CA ASP A 105 -7.77 -11.13 -12.82
C ASP A 105 -7.59 -12.53 -13.39
N ALA A 106 -7.39 -13.52 -12.51
CA ALA A 106 -7.26 -14.91 -12.91
C ALA A 106 -8.53 -15.47 -13.54
N LEU A 107 -9.71 -15.12 -13.00
CA LEU A 107 -11.00 -15.51 -13.56
C LEU A 107 -11.22 -14.89 -14.94
N MET A 108 -10.84 -13.64 -15.13
CA MET A 108 -10.92 -12.98 -16.43
C MET A 108 -10.03 -13.68 -17.45
N VAL A 109 -8.78 -13.97 -17.10
CA VAL A 109 -7.87 -14.72 -17.97
C VAL A 109 -8.37 -16.15 -18.23
N ALA A 110 -8.96 -16.79 -17.22
CA ALA A 110 -9.55 -18.13 -17.39
C ALA A 110 -10.72 -18.13 -18.37
N HIS A 111 -11.55 -17.09 -18.30
CA HIS A 111 -12.66 -16.94 -19.23
C HIS A 111 -12.21 -16.65 -20.67
N GLU A 112 -11.21 -15.79 -20.84
CA GLU A 112 -10.73 -15.39 -22.18
C GLU A 112 -9.80 -16.42 -22.83
N ARG A 113 -8.91 -17.06 -22.05
CA ARG A 113 -7.78 -17.87 -22.56
C ARG A 113 -7.74 -19.31 -22.02
N GLY A 114 -8.67 -19.64 -21.13
CA GLY A 114 -8.75 -20.97 -20.53
C GLY A 114 -7.99 -21.12 -19.21
N MET A 115 -8.38 -22.13 -18.43
CA MET A 115 -7.87 -22.36 -17.05
C MET A 115 -6.36 -22.59 -16.98
N ARG A 116 -5.78 -23.30 -17.93
CA ARG A 116 -4.34 -23.58 -17.95
C ARG A 116 -3.51 -22.30 -18.04
N VAL A 117 -3.96 -21.34 -18.85
CA VAL A 117 -3.29 -20.04 -19.01
C VAL A 117 -3.47 -19.21 -17.76
N ALA A 118 -4.64 -19.24 -17.12
CA ALA A 118 -4.91 -18.54 -15.87
C ALA A 118 -4.01 -19.04 -14.73
N VAL A 119 -3.82 -20.33 -14.60
CA VAL A 119 -2.92 -20.92 -13.59
C VAL A 119 -1.48 -20.45 -13.83
N ASN A 120 -0.99 -20.54 -15.07
CA ASN A 120 0.35 -20.04 -15.40
C ASN A 120 0.49 -18.52 -15.16
N TYR A 121 -0.56 -17.75 -15.40
CA TYR A 121 -0.61 -16.32 -15.12
C TYR A 121 -0.46 -16.05 -13.62
N LEU A 122 -1.19 -16.78 -12.77
CA LEU A 122 -1.07 -16.66 -11.31
C LEU A 122 0.34 -17.00 -10.83
N PHE A 123 0.90 -18.10 -11.28
CA PHE A 123 2.28 -18.46 -10.95
C PHE A 123 3.27 -17.39 -11.41
N GLY A 124 3.11 -16.87 -12.61
CA GLY A 124 3.94 -15.78 -13.12
C GLY A 124 3.86 -14.52 -12.23
N LYS A 125 2.67 -14.15 -11.80
CA LYS A 125 2.47 -13.01 -10.90
C LYS A 125 3.12 -13.22 -9.53
N LEU A 126 3.03 -14.42 -8.97
CA LEU A 126 3.66 -14.75 -7.69
C LEU A 126 5.20 -14.76 -7.81
N LEU A 127 5.74 -15.37 -8.87
CA LEU A 127 7.19 -15.42 -9.11
C LEU A 127 7.80 -14.04 -9.36
N THR A 128 7.05 -13.13 -9.99
CA THR A 128 7.50 -11.75 -10.24
C THR A 128 7.29 -10.82 -9.06
N LEU A 129 6.80 -11.32 -7.92
CA LEU A 129 6.49 -10.53 -6.73
C LEU A 129 5.55 -9.33 -7.03
N ALA A 130 4.67 -9.50 -8.02
CA ALA A 130 3.75 -8.44 -8.44
C ALA A 130 2.87 -7.87 -7.30
N PRO A 131 2.39 -8.66 -6.31
CA PRO A 131 1.66 -8.12 -5.16
C PRO A 131 2.49 -7.13 -4.34
N LEU A 132 3.77 -7.40 -4.13
CA LEU A 132 4.67 -6.52 -3.38
C LEU A 132 4.89 -5.20 -4.12
N TYR A 133 5.11 -5.29 -5.42
CA TYR A 133 5.23 -4.10 -6.28
C TYR A 133 3.95 -3.26 -6.28
N TYR A 134 2.78 -3.91 -6.25
CA TYR A 134 1.51 -3.20 -6.13
C TYR A 134 1.39 -2.43 -4.81
N ILE A 135 1.81 -3.04 -3.69
CA ILE A 135 1.81 -2.39 -2.37
C ILE A 135 2.74 -1.17 -2.37
N PHE A 136 3.95 -1.31 -2.94
CA PHE A 136 4.89 -0.19 -3.08
C PHE A 136 4.27 1.01 -3.84
N ILE A 137 3.61 0.74 -4.96
CA ILE A 137 2.94 1.79 -5.75
C ILE A 137 1.74 2.37 -4.97
N ALA A 138 0.97 1.54 -4.28
CA ALA A 138 -0.17 1.96 -3.48
C ALA A 138 0.29 2.90 -2.35
N GLN A 139 1.37 2.56 -1.66
CA GLN A 139 1.95 3.40 -0.62
C GLN A 139 2.48 4.73 -1.18
N THR A 140 3.18 4.71 -2.31
CA THR A 140 3.64 5.91 -3.00
C THR A 140 2.47 6.85 -3.34
N ARG A 141 1.42 6.32 -3.95
CA ARG A 141 0.21 7.10 -4.30
C ARG A 141 -0.48 7.67 -3.07
N SER A 142 -0.66 6.84 -2.04
CA SER A 142 -1.28 7.22 -0.78
C SER A 142 -0.53 8.38 -0.12
N TYR A 143 0.79 8.26 -0.01
CA TYR A 143 1.63 9.29 0.59
C TYR A 143 1.51 10.63 -0.14
N HIS A 144 1.70 10.65 -1.45
CA HIS A 144 1.65 11.87 -2.24
C HIS A 144 0.26 12.50 -2.26
N PHE A 145 -0.80 11.69 -2.36
CA PHE A 145 -2.18 12.16 -2.29
C PHE A 145 -2.49 12.78 -0.92
N ALA A 146 -2.19 12.09 0.17
CA ALA A 146 -2.45 12.56 1.52
C ALA A 146 -1.63 13.80 1.86
N ARG A 147 -0.36 13.85 1.43
CA ARG A 147 0.49 15.05 1.63
C ARG A 147 -0.10 16.26 0.93
N THR A 148 -0.48 16.13 -0.34
CA THR A 148 -1.02 17.24 -1.12
C THR A 148 -2.38 17.71 -0.61
N THR A 149 -3.24 16.77 -0.15
CA THR A 149 -4.53 17.11 0.45
C THR A 149 -4.40 17.87 1.77
N ARG A 150 -3.38 17.53 2.58
CA ARG A 150 -3.17 18.16 3.91
C ARG A 150 -2.44 19.49 3.84
N TRP A 151 -1.43 19.58 2.99
CA TRP A 151 -0.49 20.69 3.00
C TRP A 151 -0.57 21.58 1.76
N GLY A 152 -1.33 21.16 0.74
CA GLY A 152 -1.34 21.82 -0.56
C GLY A 152 -0.03 21.63 -1.33
N GLY A 153 0.10 22.34 -2.44
CA GLY A 153 1.31 22.36 -3.28
C GLY A 153 1.54 21.06 -4.03
N ALA A 154 1.35 21.09 -5.34
CA ALA A 154 1.78 20.01 -6.22
C ALA A 154 3.20 20.31 -6.71
N ASP A 155 4.15 19.46 -6.32
CA ASP A 155 5.51 19.55 -6.84
C ASP A 155 5.56 18.93 -8.25
N TYR A 156 6.14 19.64 -9.19
CA TYR A 156 6.35 19.08 -10.52
C TYR A 156 7.59 18.20 -10.54
N PHE A 157 7.38 16.89 -10.55
CA PHE A 157 8.46 15.93 -10.78
C PHE A 157 8.75 15.82 -12.27
N LYS A 158 9.96 16.19 -12.65
CA LYS A 158 10.43 16.02 -14.01
C LYS A 158 10.67 14.52 -14.27
N THR A 159 9.78 13.89 -15.01
CA THR A 159 10.01 12.53 -15.50
C THR A 159 10.86 12.62 -16.76
N SER A 160 12.09 12.15 -16.69
CA SER A 160 12.95 12.07 -17.86
C SER A 160 12.49 10.92 -18.77
N ARG A 161 12.51 11.15 -20.08
CA ARG A 161 12.26 10.08 -21.05
C ARG A 161 13.53 9.30 -21.41
N ALA A 162 14.66 9.74 -20.92
CA ALA A 162 15.95 9.10 -21.16
C ALA A 162 16.13 7.97 -20.12
N VAL A 163 16.49 6.79 -20.60
CA VAL A 163 16.93 5.70 -19.73
C VAL A 163 18.27 6.12 -19.13
N SER A 164 18.23 6.64 -17.90
CA SER A 164 19.45 6.93 -17.16
C SER A 164 19.94 5.63 -16.53
N ILE A 165 21.08 5.14 -17.00
CA ILE A 165 21.81 4.00 -16.44
C ILE A 165 22.73 4.46 -15.29
N ALA A 166 22.57 5.67 -14.80
CA ALA A 166 23.38 6.19 -13.72
C ALA A 166 23.08 5.44 -12.43
N HIS A 167 24.10 4.89 -11.81
CA HIS A 167 24.01 4.33 -10.48
C HIS A 167 23.71 5.46 -9.48
N MET A 168 22.55 5.41 -8.85
CA MET A 168 22.23 6.33 -7.77
C MET A 168 22.96 5.86 -6.50
N PRO A 169 23.66 6.73 -5.79
CA PRO A 169 24.26 6.39 -4.51
C PRO A 169 23.15 6.08 -3.48
N LEU A 170 23.46 5.19 -2.54
CA LEU A 170 22.48 4.65 -1.58
C LEU A 170 21.74 5.75 -0.79
N HIS A 171 22.42 6.84 -0.45
CA HIS A 171 21.83 7.95 0.29
C HIS A 171 20.75 8.70 -0.52
N GLU A 172 20.89 8.83 -1.84
CA GLU A 172 19.86 9.45 -2.69
C GLU A 172 18.64 8.56 -2.82
N VAL A 173 18.84 7.25 -2.95
CA VAL A 173 17.77 6.25 -2.94
C VAL A 173 17.02 6.32 -1.60
N TRP A 174 17.76 6.32 -0.49
CA TRP A 174 17.18 6.48 0.84
C TRP A 174 16.36 7.75 0.96
N MET A 175 16.90 8.90 0.58
CA MET A 175 16.19 10.18 0.67
C MET A 175 14.92 10.23 -0.19
N SER A 176 14.90 9.55 -1.32
CA SER A 176 13.71 9.50 -2.20
C SER A 176 12.54 8.73 -1.59
N TYR A 177 12.81 7.67 -0.81
CA TYR A 177 11.78 6.80 -0.23
C TYR A 177 11.60 6.95 1.27
N ALA A 178 12.50 7.68 1.97
CA ALA A 178 12.52 7.77 3.42
C ALA A 178 11.16 8.19 3.99
N ARG A 179 10.57 9.26 3.48
CA ARG A 179 9.32 9.81 3.99
C ARG A 179 8.09 8.96 3.67
N SER A 180 8.08 8.29 2.54
CA SER A 180 6.91 7.53 2.09
C SER A 180 6.90 6.09 2.58
N HIS A 181 8.09 5.47 2.76
CA HIS A 181 8.22 4.05 3.05
C HIS A 181 9.03 3.77 4.32
N PHE A 182 10.26 4.32 4.43
CA PHE A 182 11.16 3.91 5.50
C PHE A 182 10.79 4.44 6.88
N TYR A 183 10.29 5.69 7.00
CA TYR A 183 9.88 6.21 8.31
C TYR A 183 8.66 5.50 8.88
N PRO A 184 7.56 5.29 8.13
CA PRO A 184 6.44 4.49 8.63
C PRO A 184 6.84 3.07 9.03
N ALA A 185 7.79 2.50 8.30
CA ALA A 185 8.34 1.19 8.60
C ALA A 185 9.18 1.18 9.87
N ALA A 186 10.06 2.16 10.03
CA ALA A 186 10.89 2.31 11.22
C ALA A 186 10.02 2.49 12.48
N ASP A 187 8.93 3.25 12.39
CA ASP A 187 7.97 3.43 13.48
C ASP A 187 7.32 2.11 13.88
N ILE A 188 6.88 1.30 12.92
CA ILE A 188 6.27 0.00 13.19
C ILE A 188 7.31 -0.97 13.77
N LEU A 189 8.53 -0.99 13.23
CA LEU A 189 9.63 -1.82 13.76
C LEU A 189 9.98 -1.44 15.19
N LEU A 190 10.04 -0.15 15.50
CA LEU A 190 10.31 0.34 16.86
C LEU A 190 9.20 -0.09 17.83
N LEU A 191 7.94 0.02 17.43
CA LEU A 191 6.81 -0.47 18.23
C LEU A 191 6.89 -1.98 18.48
N LEU A 192 7.23 -2.76 17.46
CA LEU A 192 7.39 -4.21 17.61
C LEU A 192 8.57 -4.57 18.51
N PHE A 193 9.69 -3.84 18.40
CA PHE A 193 10.84 -4.04 19.26
C PHE A 193 10.50 -3.72 20.73
N VAL A 194 9.79 -2.62 20.98
CA VAL A 194 9.28 -2.27 22.30
C VAL A 194 8.32 -3.34 22.80
N ALA A 195 7.38 -3.81 21.98
CA ALA A 195 6.45 -4.88 22.35
C ALA A 195 7.16 -6.17 22.76
N GLN A 196 8.25 -6.54 22.08
CA GLN A 196 9.05 -7.71 22.44
C GLN A 196 9.85 -7.54 23.72
N SER A 197 10.29 -6.32 24.04
CA SER A 197 11.07 -6.07 25.27
C SER A 197 10.24 -6.18 26.57
N PHE A 198 8.91 -6.17 26.45
CA PHE A 198 7.98 -6.33 27.59
C PHE A 198 7.46 -7.77 27.75
N ASP A 199 8.28 -8.79 27.47
CA ASP A 199 7.96 -10.21 27.67
C ASP A 199 6.66 -10.70 26.99
N ALA A 200 6.25 -10.07 25.90
CA ALA A 200 5.22 -10.64 25.06
C ALA A 200 5.72 -12.00 24.55
N PRO A 201 4.95 -13.11 24.75
CA PRO A 201 5.40 -14.43 24.37
C PRO A 201 5.81 -14.39 22.89
N SER A 202 7.13 -14.61 22.63
CA SER A 202 7.72 -14.62 21.29
C SER A 202 7.21 -15.83 20.51
N THR A 203 5.98 -15.76 20.09
CA THR A 203 5.40 -16.76 19.19
C THR A 203 5.96 -16.53 17.78
N LEU A 204 6.15 -17.63 17.05
CA LEU A 204 6.55 -17.63 15.64
C LEU A 204 5.72 -16.63 14.80
N ALA A 205 4.48 -16.41 15.20
CA ALA A 205 3.56 -15.44 14.64
C ALA A 205 4.08 -14.00 14.71
N ASN A 206 4.66 -13.57 15.84
CA ASN A 206 5.23 -12.23 15.98
C ASN A 206 6.43 -12.05 15.05
N LEU A 207 7.22 -13.09 14.87
CA LEU A 207 8.39 -13.09 13.99
C LEU A 207 7.98 -13.00 12.51
N VAL A 208 6.91 -13.71 12.12
CA VAL A 208 6.35 -13.63 10.77
C VAL A 208 5.73 -12.26 10.52
N TRP A 209 5.03 -11.67 11.49
CA TRP A 209 4.54 -10.30 11.41
C TRP A 209 5.68 -9.29 11.23
N MET A 210 6.76 -9.43 11.99
CA MET A 210 7.95 -8.60 11.82
C MET A 210 8.53 -8.72 10.41
N LEU A 211 8.67 -9.94 9.89
CA LEU A 211 9.16 -10.16 8.53
C LEU A 211 8.24 -9.53 7.47
N TRP A 212 6.93 -9.70 7.60
CA TRP A 212 5.97 -9.05 6.69
C TRP A 212 6.03 -7.54 6.74
N LEU A 213 6.13 -6.96 7.93
CA LEU A 213 6.25 -5.51 8.11
C LEU A 213 7.59 -4.99 7.59
N ILE A 214 8.68 -5.74 7.80
CA ILE A 214 9.98 -5.42 7.21
C ILE A 214 9.92 -5.48 5.68
N CYS A 215 9.30 -6.51 5.11
CA CYS A 215 9.11 -6.61 3.67
C CYS A 215 8.26 -5.46 3.12
N LEU A 216 7.16 -5.10 3.80
CA LEU A 216 6.33 -3.94 3.45
C LEU A 216 7.07 -2.61 3.58
N ALA A 217 8.05 -2.56 4.45
CA ALA A 217 8.85 -1.39 4.74
C ALA A 217 10.04 -1.19 3.79
N LEU A 218 10.60 -2.29 3.33
CA LEU A 218 11.74 -2.27 2.40
C LEU A 218 11.28 -2.18 0.93
N LEU A 219 10.00 -2.40 0.67
CA LEU A 219 9.35 -2.26 -0.64
C LEU A 219 8.68 -0.91 -0.81
#